data_2a46781fed1d6ed150d22a7dfdef963e
#
_entry.id   2a46781fed1d6ed150d22a7dfdef963e
#
_cell.length_a   1.000
_cell.length_b   1.000
_cell.length_c   1.000
_cell.angle_alpha   90.00
_cell.angle_beta   90.00
_cell.angle_gamma   90.00
#
_symmetry.space_group_name_H-M   'P 1'
#
loop_
_entity.id
_entity.type
_entity.pdbx_description
1 polymer ?
#
loop_
_entity_poly.entity_id
_entity_poly.type
_entity_poly.pdbx_seq_one_letter_code
_entity_poly.pdbx_strand_id
1 'polypeptide(L)'
;MRILRDRVRLYMVRHGETDWNKAKKVQGRADIPLNAYGRELAEKTAEGLRGISFDLAYTSPLSRAKETAQIVLQGRKIPLIEEPQIQEICFGDYEGIVYRGEGLDPQSAEFVKFFDDTANYIPKGEGESVGQLMERVDGFLKALYQNPELQDKMILLSTHGAAVTAMKNCIKNEWSPAKFWQMGVPKNCAVTIVEVEGGIPKIIEEDKLYY
;
A
#
# COMPACT_ATOMS: atom_id res chain seq x y z
N MET A 1 -16.57 -30.72 -14.70
CA MET A 1 -15.12 -30.54 -14.43
C MET A 1 -14.86 -29.03 -14.47
N ARG A 2 -14.72 -28.39 -13.30
CA ARG A 2 -14.36 -26.97 -13.23
C ARG A 2 -12.90 -26.89 -13.68
N ILE A 3 -12.63 -26.25 -14.81
CA ILE A 3 -11.26 -25.92 -15.18
C ILE A 3 -10.81 -24.92 -14.11
N LEU A 4 -9.96 -25.35 -13.18
CA LEU A 4 -9.26 -24.48 -12.24
C LEU A 4 -8.46 -23.52 -13.13
N ARG A 5 -8.85 -22.27 -13.18
CA ARG A 5 -8.02 -21.22 -13.76
C ARG A 5 -7.06 -20.84 -12.66
N ASP A 6 -5.76 -21.11 -12.86
CA ASP A 6 -4.68 -20.66 -11.98
C ASP A 6 -4.66 -19.12 -11.95
N ARG A 7 -5.65 -18.53 -11.28
CA ARG A 7 -5.90 -17.08 -11.32
C ARG A 7 -6.13 -16.54 -9.91
N VAL A 8 -5.33 -15.59 -9.51
CA VAL A 8 -5.51 -14.83 -8.27
C VAL A 8 -5.89 -13.40 -8.61
N ARG A 9 -6.80 -12.78 -7.86
CA ARG A 9 -7.09 -11.36 -8.00
C ARG A 9 -6.82 -10.62 -6.70
N LEU A 10 -5.96 -9.60 -6.78
CA LEU A 10 -5.55 -8.78 -5.65
C LEU A 10 -6.21 -7.41 -5.74
N TYR A 11 -6.70 -6.92 -4.62
CA TYR A 11 -7.21 -5.56 -4.43
C TYR A 11 -6.29 -4.86 -3.44
N MET A 12 -5.32 -4.10 -3.94
CA MET A 12 -4.36 -3.36 -3.13
C MET A 12 -4.97 -2.01 -2.76
N VAL A 13 -5.15 -1.75 -1.48
CA VAL A 13 -5.78 -0.53 -0.95
C VAL A 13 -4.79 0.25 -0.11
N ARG A 14 -4.54 1.53 -0.42
CA ARG A 14 -3.87 2.43 0.50
C ARG A 14 -4.80 2.76 1.66
N HIS A 15 -4.29 2.78 2.89
CA HIS A 15 -5.07 3.15 4.08
C HIS A 15 -5.77 4.50 3.95
N GLY A 16 -6.82 4.73 4.74
CA GLY A 16 -7.54 6.00 4.84
C GLY A 16 -6.67 7.13 5.41
N GLU A 17 -7.16 8.38 5.38
CA GLU A 17 -6.42 9.53 5.86
C GLU A 17 -6.15 9.46 7.37
N THR A 18 -4.98 9.96 7.77
CA THR A 18 -4.58 10.21 9.17
C THR A 18 -4.34 11.70 9.38
N ASP A 19 -4.29 12.15 10.64
CA ASP A 19 -3.95 13.54 10.94
C ASP A 19 -2.54 13.92 10.46
N TRP A 20 -1.61 12.96 10.42
CA TRP A 20 -0.27 13.21 9.86
C TRP A 20 -0.29 13.37 8.34
N ASN A 21 -1.15 12.65 7.62
CA ASN A 21 -1.34 12.91 6.20
C ASN A 21 -1.87 14.32 5.94
N LYS A 22 -2.89 14.75 6.71
CA LYS A 22 -3.48 16.08 6.63
C LYS A 22 -2.45 17.17 6.95
N ALA A 23 -1.63 16.96 7.98
CA ALA A 23 -0.60 17.90 8.43
C ALA A 23 0.69 17.86 7.59
N LYS A 24 0.76 17.03 6.53
CA LYS A 24 1.97 16.82 5.71
C LYS A 24 3.19 16.43 6.55
N LYS A 25 2.98 15.62 7.57
CA LYS A 25 4.02 14.99 8.37
C LYS A 25 4.46 13.68 7.75
N VAL A 26 5.74 13.40 7.82
CA VAL A 26 6.32 12.13 7.34
C VAL A 26 5.80 11.00 8.21
N GLN A 27 5.14 10.03 7.57
CA GLN A 27 4.51 8.91 8.25
C GLN A 27 4.99 7.61 7.61
N GLY A 28 6.00 7.00 8.22
CA GLY A 28 6.50 5.69 7.86
C GLY A 28 5.91 4.61 8.76
N ARG A 29 6.71 4.11 9.69
CA ARG A 29 6.31 3.07 10.66
C ARG A 29 5.71 3.63 11.95
N ALA A 30 5.73 4.94 12.16
CA ALA A 30 4.96 5.56 13.24
C ALA A 30 3.48 5.16 13.14
N ASP A 31 2.93 4.64 14.22
CA ASP A 31 1.56 4.09 14.23
C ASP A 31 0.52 5.16 14.60
N ILE A 32 0.10 5.89 13.58
CA ILE A 32 -0.90 6.96 13.66
C ILE A 32 -2.25 6.40 13.17
N PRO A 33 -3.34 6.54 13.95
CA PRO A 33 -4.66 6.01 13.57
C PRO A 33 -5.31 6.81 12.44
N LEU A 34 -6.36 6.24 11.85
CA LEU A 34 -7.24 6.97 10.92
C LEU A 34 -7.89 8.16 11.63
N ASN A 35 -8.04 9.27 10.90
CA ASN A 35 -8.93 10.33 11.32
C ASN A 35 -10.38 10.07 10.87
N ALA A 36 -11.32 10.94 11.23
CA ALA A 36 -12.73 10.77 10.88
C ALA A 36 -12.94 10.72 9.35
N TYR A 37 -12.25 11.57 8.60
CA TYR A 37 -12.33 11.59 7.15
C TYR A 37 -11.75 10.31 6.52
N GLY A 38 -10.64 9.79 7.08
CA GLY A 38 -10.06 8.52 6.61
C GLY A 38 -11.03 7.33 6.78
N ARG A 39 -11.81 7.30 7.88
CA ARG A 39 -12.87 6.30 8.07
C ARG A 39 -13.98 6.45 7.04
N GLU A 40 -14.44 7.67 6.79
CA GLU A 40 -15.45 7.96 5.76
C GLU A 40 -14.98 7.48 4.36
N LEU A 41 -13.73 7.74 3.98
CA LEU A 41 -13.17 7.26 2.72
C LEU A 41 -13.15 5.72 2.65
N ALA A 42 -12.80 5.06 3.75
CA ALA A 42 -12.80 3.60 3.83
C ALA A 42 -14.22 3.03 3.70
N GLU A 43 -15.23 3.67 4.30
CA GLU A 43 -16.64 3.28 4.17
C GLU A 43 -17.14 3.40 2.73
N LYS A 44 -16.83 4.50 2.04
CA LYS A 44 -17.17 4.67 0.61
C LYS A 44 -16.48 3.62 -0.26
N THR A 45 -15.22 3.31 0.05
CA THR A 45 -14.50 2.24 -0.65
C THR A 45 -15.13 0.87 -0.38
N ALA A 46 -15.56 0.60 0.84
CA ALA A 46 -16.29 -0.62 1.19
C ALA A 46 -17.59 -0.76 0.39
N GLU A 47 -18.34 0.34 0.20
CA GLU A 47 -19.52 0.35 -0.65
C GLU A 47 -19.21 0.03 -2.11
N GLY A 48 -18.17 0.64 -2.66
CA GLY A 48 -17.71 0.37 -4.03
C GLY A 48 -17.25 -1.07 -4.24
N LEU A 49 -16.74 -1.71 -3.19
CA LEU A 49 -16.27 -3.11 -3.19
C LEU A 49 -17.31 -4.10 -2.65
N ARG A 50 -18.56 -3.67 -2.39
CA ARG A 50 -19.62 -4.52 -1.79
C ARG A 50 -19.87 -5.80 -2.59
N GLY A 51 -19.84 -5.73 -3.93
CA GLY A 51 -20.05 -6.86 -4.82
C GLY A 51 -18.88 -7.86 -4.92
N ILE A 52 -17.77 -7.58 -4.27
CA ILE A 52 -16.58 -8.44 -4.31
C ILE A 52 -16.63 -9.42 -3.15
N SER A 53 -16.57 -10.71 -3.45
CA SER A 53 -16.48 -11.78 -2.45
C SER A 53 -15.02 -12.08 -2.16
N PHE A 54 -14.44 -11.39 -1.17
CA PHE A 54 -13.08 -11.67 -0.72
C PHE A 54 -13.01 -13.01 0.01
N ASP A 55 -11.97 -13.79 -0.26
CA ASP A 55 -11.68 -15.07 0.42
C ASP A 55 -10.81 -14.87 1.66
N LEU A 56 -9.89 -13.91 1.62
CA LEU A 56 -9.00 -13.52 2.72
C LEU A 56 -8.48 -12.10 2.51
N ALA A 57 -7.88 -11.56 3.56
CA ALA A 57 -7.21 -10.28 3.50
C ALA A 57 -5.85 -10.33 4.20
N TYR A 58 -4.86 -9.67 3.62
CA TYR A 58 -3.63 -9.29 4.29
C TYR A 58 -3.66 -7.82 4.65
N THR A 59 -3.11 -7.48 5.78
CA THR A 59 -2.97 -6.09 6.23
C THR A 59 -1.58 -5.84 6.78
N SER A 60 -1.05 -4.65 6.51
CA SER A 60 0.06 -4.15 7.32
C SER A 60 -0.34 -4.18 8.81
N PRO A 61 0.57 -4.50 9.74
CA PRO A 61 0.27 -4.47 11.18
C PRO A 61 -0.01 -3.07 11.73
N LEU A 62 0.27 -1.99 10.98
CA LEU A 62 0.01 -0.62 11.42
C LEU A 62 -1.51 -0.35 11.49
N SER A 63 -1.93 0.29 12.59
CA SER A 63 -3.35 0.47 12.95
C SER A 63 -4.21 1.04 11.83
N ARG A 64 -3.72 2.07 11.12
CA ARG A 64 -4.43 2.71 10.02
C ARG A 64 -4.75 1.77 8.85
N ALA A 65 -3.83 0.85 8.52
CA ALA A 65 -4.06 -0.12 7.46
C ALA A 65 -5.00 -1.23 7.92
N LYS A 66 -4.82 -1.70 9.14
CA LYS A 66 -5.68 -2.71 9.77
C LYS A 66 -7.13 -2.22 9.90
N GLU A 67 -7.33 -1.01 10.42
CA GLU A 67 -8.66 -0.39 10.54
C GLU A 67 -9.31 -0.19 9.15
N THR A 68 -8.54 0.26 8.15
CA THR A 68 -9.03 0.37 6.77
C THR A 68 -9.51 -0.98 6.24
N ALA A 69 -8.75 -2.07 6.42
CA ALA A 69 -9.16 -3.40 6.01
C ALA A 69 -10.46 -3.84 6.70
N GLN A 70 -10.57 -3.62 8.02
CA GLN A 70 -11.77 -3.97 8.80
C GLN A 70 -13.01 -3.25 8.28
N ILE A 71 -12.91 -1.95 7.99
CA ILE A 71 -14.01 -1.16 7.43
C ILE A 71 -14.37 -1.67 6.03
N VAL A 72 -13.39 -1.87 5.13
CA VAL A 72 -13.63 -2.35 3.76
C VAL A 72 -14.29 -3.73 3.77
N LEU A 73 -13.94 -4.58 4.70
CA LEU A 73 -14.54 -5.91 4.82
C LEU A 73 -15.98 -5.90 5.39
N GLN A 74 -16.42 -4.83 6.02
CA GLN A 74 -17.80 -4.69 6.55
C GLN A 74 -18.27 -5.89 7.37
N GLY A 75 -17.44 -6.42 8.24
CA GLY A 75 -17.77 -7.56 9.11
C GLY A 75 -17.84 -8.92 8.40
N ARG A 76 -17.38 -9.03 7.15
CA ARG A 76 -17.23 -10.31 6.47
C ARG A 76 -16.32 -11.23 7.30
N LYS A 77 -16.79 -12.47 7.53
CA LYS A 77 -16.06 -13.47 8.33
C LYS A 77 -15.04 -14.19 7.46
N ILE A 78 -13.97 -13.51 7.12
CA ILE A 78 -12.81 -14.06 6.37
C ILE A 78 -11.53 -13.86 7.18
N PRO A 79 -10.48 -14.64 6.93
CA PRO A 79 -9.18 -14.41 7.56
C PRO A 79 -8.65 -13.00 7.25
N LEU A 80 -8.21 -12.28 8.29
CA LEU A 80 -7.45 -11.04 8.21
C LEU A 80 -6.07 -11.29 8.82
N ILE A 81 -5.06 -11.35 7.99
CA ILE A 81 -3.70 -11.77 8.34
C ILE A 81 -2.78 -10.55 8.35
N GLU A 82 -2.08 -10.32 9.46
CA GLU A 82 -1.06 -9.28 9.53
C GLU A 82 0.20 -9.73 8.78
N GLU A 83 0.67 -8.89 7.86
CA GLU A 83 1.83 -9.17 7.02
C GLU A 83 2.86 -8.02 7.12
N PRO A 84 3.95 -8.20 7.85
CA PRO A 84 4.97 -7.17 8.02
C PRO A 84 5.66 -6.75 6.71
N GLN A 85 5.72 -7.61 5.71
CA GLN A 85 6.37 -7.29 4.43
C GLN A 85 5.62 -6.23 3.63
N ILE A 86 4.35 -5.95 3.96
CA ILE A 86 3.57 -4.87 3.33
C ILE A 86 3.42 -3.62 4.19
N GLN A 87 4.27 -3.45 5.21
CA GLN A 87 4.36 -2.19 5.95
C GLN A 87 4.83 -1.04 5.06
N GLU A 88 4.58 0.19 5.52
CA GLU A 88 5.16 1.38 4.88
C GLU A 88 6.69 1.36 4.98
N ILE A 89 7.33 2.10 4.09
CA ILE A 89 8.76 2.36 4.18
C ILE A 89 9.09 2.98 5.55
N CYS A 90 10.17 2.51 6.18
CA CYS A 90 10.69 3.14 7.38
C CYS A 90 11.44 4.40 7.00
N PHE A 91 11.02 5.55 7.49
CA PHE A 91 11.72 6.80 7.22
C PHE A 91 12.76 7.16 8.28
N GLY A 92 12.87 6.35 9.36
CA GLY A 92 13.86 6.57 10.42
C GLY A 92 13.71 7.95 11.05
N ASP A 93 14.80 8.70 11.12
CA ASP A 93 14.85 10.02 11.78
C ASP A 93 13.99 11.10 11.10
N TYR A 94 13.48 10.84 9.90
CA TYR A 94 12.54 11.76 9.24
C TYR A 94 11.09 11.60 9.73
N GLU A 95 10.74 10.56 10.48
CA GLU A 95 9.34 10.36 10.88
C GLU A 95 8.85 11.47 11.82
N GLY A 96 7.67 12.03 11.51
CA GLY A 96 7.05 13.11 12.27
C GLY A 96 7.44 14.53 11.85
N ILE A 97 8.47 14.73 11.01
CA ILE A 97 8.80 16.06 10.51
C ILE A 97 7.69 16.58 9.55
N VAL A 98 7.47 17.89 9.53
CA VAL A 98 6.61 18.55 8.54
C VAL A 98 7.45 18.79 7.29
N TYR A 99 7.08 18.14 6.18
CA TYR A 99 7.87 18.20 4.94
C TYR A 99 7.29 19.11 3.86
N ARG A 100 6.05 19.59 4.01
CA ARG A 100 5.39 20.56 3.10
C ARG A 100 4.40 21.40 3.90
N GLY A 101 4.15 22.66 3.43
CA GLY A 101 3.19 23.56 4.05
C GLY A 101 3.80 24.46 5.11
N GLU A 102 3.01 24.89 6.09
CA GLU A 102 3.47 25.72 7.21
C GLU A 102 4.26 24.93 8.24
N GLY A 103 5.24 25.56 8.87
CA GLY A 103 6.04 24.93 9.93
C GLY A 103 7.02 23.88 9.41
N LEU A 104 7.60 24.08 8.23
CA LEU A 104 8.61 23.19 7.65
C LEU A 104 9.74 22.90 8.64
N ASP A 105 10.04 21.60 8.78
CA ASP A 105 11.24 21.16 9.51
C ASP A 105 12.51 21.52 8.71
N PRO A 106 13.63 21.87 9.37
CA PRO A 106 14.92 22.12 8.69
C PRO A 106 15.39 20.96 7.81
N GLN A 107 15.00 19.72 8.13
CA GLN A 107 15.35 18.53 7.36
C GLN A 107 14.42 18.28 6.15
N SER A 108 13.36 19.07 5.98
CA SER A 108 12.38 18.88 4.93
C SER A 108 12.98 18.89 3.53
N ALA A 109 13.99 19.75 3.28
CA ALA A 109 14.67 19.86 2.00
C ALA A 109 15.39 18.55 1.60
N GLU A 110 15.94 17.83 2.55
CA GLU A 110 16.54 16.52 2.28
C GLU A 110 15.46 15.43 2.13
N PHE A 111 14.44 15.46 2.96
CA PHE A 111 13.36 14.48 2.90
C PHE A 111 12.58 14.54 1.59
N VAL A 112 12.27 15.72 1.04
CA VAL A 112 11.48 15.84 -0.20
C VAL A 112 12.15 15.19 -1.41
N LYS A 113 13.46 14.93 -1.37
CA LYS A 113 14.15 14.12 -2.39
C LYS A 113 13.52 12.73 -2.54
N PHE A 114 12.91 12.19 -1.50
CA PHE A 114 12.13 10.96 -1.58
C PHE A 114 11.06 11.00 -2.67
N PHE A 115 10.48 12.16 -2.95
CA PHE A 115 9.47 12.35 -3.98
C PHE A 115 10.03 12.96 -5.27
N ASP A 116 10.88 13.97 -5.14
CA ASP A 116 11.26 14.84 -6.24
C ASP A 116 12.60 14.40 -6.90
N ASP A 117 13.41 13.64 -6.19
CA ASP A 117 14.72 13.12 -6.63
C ASP A 117 15.06 11.80 -5.93
N THR A 118 14.19 10.82 -6.10
CA THR A 118 14.24 9.54 -5.37
C THR A 118 15.56 8.79 -5.54
N ALA A 119 16.23 8.97 -6.68
CA ALA A 119 17.54 8.36 -6.95
C ALA A 119 18.63 8.85 -5.99
N ASN A 120 18.50 10.10 -5.49
CA ASN A 120 19.43 10.74 -4.57
C ASN A 120 18.87 10.84 -3.13
N TYR A 121 17.75 10.17 -2.85
CA TYR A 121 17.22 10.08 -1.50
C TYR A 121 18.10 9.19 -0.62
N ILE A 122 18.52 9.72 0.52
CA ILE A 122 19.35 9.00 1.51
C ILE A 122 18.52 8.79 2.78
N PRO A 123 18.22 7.53 3.15
CA PRO A 123 17.58 7.25 4.44
C PRO A 123 18.43 7.72 5.62
N LYS A 124 17.81 8.08 6.75
CA LYS A 124 18.50 8.45 7.99
C LYS A 124 18.14 7.49 9.12
N GLY A 125 19.07 7.32 10.06
CA GLY A 125 18.91 6.40 11.17
C GLY A 125 18.60 4.98 10.68
N GLU A 126 17.57 4.37 11.23
CA GLU A 126 17.06 3.03 10.83
C GLU A 126 16.19 3.06 9.56
N GLY A 127 16.29 4.13 8.78
CA GLY A 127 15.47 4.32 7.57
C GLY A 127 15.74 3.28 6.50
N GLU A 128 14.69 2.92 5.75
CA GLU A 128 14.71 1.97 4.65
C GLU A 128 14.92 2.69 3.32
N SER A 129 15.74 2.16 2.43
CA SER A 129 15.83 2.66 1.06
C SER A 129 14.65 2.17 0.21
N VAL A 130 14.39 2.87 -0.90
CA VAL A 130 13.38 2.44 -1.88
C VAL A 130 13.70 1.04 -2.43
N GLY A 131 14.98 0.71 -2.64
CA GLY A 131 15.40 -0.62 -3.08
C GLY A 131 15.02 -1.71 -2.08
N GLN A 132 15.31 -1.50 -0.79
CA GLN A 132 14.94 -2.44 0.28
C GLN A 132 13.41 -2.62 0.38
N LEU A 133 12.64 -1.52 0.27
CA LEU A 133 11.19 -1.60 0.21
C LEU A 133 10.73 -2.46 -0.97
N MET A 134 11.26 -2.21 -2.17
CA MET A 134 10.89 -2.97 -3.38
C MET A 134 11.24 -4.46 -3.24
N GLU A 135 12.42 -4.78 -2.75
CA GLU A 135 12.86 -6.17 -2.56
C GLU A 135 11.92 -6.95 -1.62
N ARG A 136 11.52 -6.36 -0.46
CA ARG A 136 10.65 -7.08 0.48
C ARG A 136 9.20 -7.23 -0.03
N VAL A 137 8.63 -6.21 -0.71
CA VAL A 137 7.28 -6.34 -1.25
C VAL A 137 7.25 -7.27 -2.47
N ASP A 138 8.31 -7.31 -3.29
CA ASP A 138 8.45 -8.25 -4.40
C ASP A 138 8.55 -9.69 -3.90
N GLY A 139 9.32 -9.91 -2.82
CA GLY A 139 9.39 -11.20 -2.15
C GLY A 139 8.03 -11.71 -1.69
N PHE A 140 7.24 -10.86 -1.03
CA PHE A 140 5.88 -11.17 -0.63
C PHE A 140 4.97 -11.48 -1.83
N LEU A 141 4.99 -10.64 -2.87
CA LEU A 141 4.17 -10.84 -4.06
C LEU A 141 4.49 -12.16 -4.76
N LYS A 142 5.78 -12.49 -4.93
CA LYS A 142 6.21 -13.75 -5.55
C LYS A 142 5.77 -14.96 -4.74
N ALA A 143 5.91 -14.92 -3.41
CA ALA A 143 5.42 -15.97 -2.52
C ALA A 143 3.89 -16.15 -2.64
N LEU A 144 3.15 -15.04 -2.73
CA LEU A 144 1.70 -15.07 -2.90
C LEU A 144 1.31 -15.68 -4.27
N TYR A 145 1.98 -15.29 -5.35
CA TYR A 145 1.68 -15.79 -6.70
C TYR A 145 1.96 -17.29 -6.85
N GLN A 146 2.96 -17.79 -6.13
CA GLN A 146 3.39 -19.19 -6.19
C GLN A 146 2.61 -20.09 -5.22
N ASN A 147 1.79 -19.54 -4.33
CA ASN A 147 1.06 -20.34 -3.34
C ASN A 147 -0.15 -21.04 -3.99
N PRO A 148 -0.16 -22.39 -4.08
CA PRO A 148 -1.26 -23.10 -4.71
C PRO A 148 -2.58 -23.01 -3.94
N GLU A 149 -2.54 -22.70 -2.63
CA GLU A 149 -3.75 -22.54 -1.81
C GLU A 149 -4.48 -21.21 -2.10
N LEU A 150 -3.81 -20.27 -2.75
CA LEU A 150 -4.36 -18.96 -3.09
C LEU A 150 -4.94 -18.90 -4.51
N GLN A 151 -4.84 -19.98 -5.28
CA GLN A 151 -5.42 -20.03 -6.62
C GLN A 151 -6.95 -19.87 -6.57
N ASP A 152 -7.51 -19.18 -7.55
CA ASP A 152 -8.93 -18.80 -7.66
C ASP A 152 -9.42 -17.88 -6.52
N LYS A 153 -8.53 -17.25 -5.75
CA LYS A 153 -8.88 -16.39 -4.61
C LYS A 153 -8.98 -14.91 -5.00
N MET A 154 -9.92 -14.23 -4.33
CA MET A 154 -10.04 -12.77 -4.27
C MET A 154 -9.42 -12.30 -2.97
N ILE A 155 -8.34 -11.54 -3.03
CA ILE A 155 -7.52 -11.15 -1.87
C ILE A 155 -7.51 -9.64 -1.72
N LEU A 156 -7.83 -9.14 -0.53
CA LEU A 156 -7.63 -7.74 -0.15
C LEU A 156 -6.22 -7.58 0.44
N LEU A 157 -5.48 -6.56 -0.02
CA LEU A 157 -4.20 -6.14 0.58
C LEU A 157 -4.36 -4.70 1.09
N SER A 158 -4.42 -4.50 2.39
CA SER A 158 -4.49 -3.17 2.99
C SER A 158 -3.10 -2.71 3.43
N THR A 159 -2.60 -1.63 2.83
CA THR A 159 -1.22 -1.20 2.97
C THR A 159 -1.09 0.33 2.81
N HIS A 160 0.05 0.85 2.33
CA HIS A 160 0.45 2.24 2.41
C HIS A 160 0.86 2.80 1.05
N GLY A 161 1.15 4.11 1.01
CA GLY A 161 1.43 4.82 -0.23
C GLY A 161 2.67 4.33 -0.96
N ALA A 162 3.83 4.32 -0.29
CA ALA A 162 5.06 3.86 -0.92
C ALA A 162 5.06 2.35 -1.15
N ALA A 163 4.45 1.56 -0.25
CA ALA A 163 4.34 0.12 -0.42
C ALA A 163 3.49 -0.27 -1.65
N VAL A 164 2.33 0.38 -1.88
CA VAL A 164 1.53 0.16 -3.10
C VAL A 164 2.32 0.56 -4.34
N THR A 165 3.02 1.70 -4.30
CA THR A 165 3.85 2.16 -5.42
C THR A 165 4.96 1.17 -5.73
N ALA A 166 5.65 0.66 -4.71
CA ALA A 166 6.66 -0.37 -4.87
C ALA A 166 6.09 -1.65 -5.49
N MET A 167 4.94 -2.14 -5.00
CA MET A 167 4.26 -3.31 -5.58
C MET A 167 3.91 -3.08 -7.06
N LYS A 168 3.36 -1.90 -7.41
CA LYS A 168 3.05 -1.56 -8.81
C LYS A 168 4.29 -1.56 -9.69
N ASN A 169 5.39 -1.00 -9.19
CA ASN A 169 6.66 -0.96 -9.93
C ASN A 169 7.25 -2.36 -10.11
N CYS A 170 7.23 -3.22 -9.10
CA CYS A 170 7.65 -4.62 -9.22
C CYS A 170 6.82 -5.36 -10.29
N ILE A 171 5.49 -5.20 -10.29
CA ILE A 171 4.60 -5.80 -11.30
C ILE A 171 4.93 -5.30 -12.71
N LYS A 172 5.28 -4.02 -12.86
CA LYS A 172 5.67 -3.41 -14.14
C LYS A 172 7.12 -3.68 -14.51
N ASN A 173 7.88 -4.39 -13.69
CA ASN A 173 9.32 -4.61 -13.81
C ASN A 173 10.14 -3.30 -13.91
N GLU A 174 9.69 -2.25 -13.20
CA GLU A 174 10.39 -0.95 -13.15
C GLU A 174 11.14 -0.82 -11.81
N TRP A 175 12.44 -1.01 -11.84
CA TRP A 175 13.31 -1.02 -10.65
C TRP A 175 14.10 0.28 -10.44
N SER A 176 13.97 1.24 -11.34
CA SER A 176 14.70 2.50 -11.25
C SER A 176 14.17 3.39 -10.14
N PRO A 177 14.97 3.77 -9.11
CA PRO A 177 14.54 4.73 -8.10
C PRO A 177 14.11 6.07 -8.70
N ALA A 178 14.75 6.52 -9.79
CA ALA A 178 14.40 7.77 -10.47
C ALA A 178 12.97 7.77 -11.03
N LYS A 179 12.40 6.58 -11.27
CA LYS A 179 11.04 6.42 -11.80
C LYS A 179 10.03 5.97 -10.75
N PHE A 180 10.44 5.87 -9.48
CA PHE A 180 9.60 5.30 -8.43
C PHE A 180 8.22 5.96 -8.35
N TRP A 181 8.14 7.28 -8.45
CA TRP A 181 6.92 8.07 -8.37
C TRP A 181 6.35 8.53 -9.72
N GLN A 182 6.71 7.90 -10.84
CA GLN A 182 6.26 8.33 -12.17
C GLN A 182 4.73 8.41 -12.31
N MET A 183 3.97 7.63 -11.52
CA MET A 183 2.51 7.67 -11.47
C MET A 183 1.96 8.49 -10.30
N GLY A 184 2.84 9.19 -9.57
CA GLY A 184 2.48 9.93 -8.36
C GLY A 184 2.20 9.04 -7.15
N VAL A 185 1.81 9.69 -6.05
CA VAL A 185 1.44 8.99 -4.80
C VAL A 185 -0.03 8.61 -4.87
N PRO A 186 -0.41 7.34 -4.70
CA PRO A 186 -1.81 6.94 -4.64
C PRO A 186 -2.57 7.74 -3.58
N LYS A 187 -3.81 8.16 -3.85
CA LYS A 187 -4.65 8.82 -2.85
C LYS A 187 -5.05 7.84 -1.74
N ASN A 188 -5.44 8.36 -0.57
CA ASN A 188 -5.97 7.52 0.51
C ASN A 188 -7.18 6.71 0.02
N CYS A 189 -7.28 5.47 0.40
CA CYS A 189 -8.30 4.51 -0.05
C CYS A 189 -8.34 4.26 -1.57
N ALA A 190 -7.33 4.68 -2.33
CA ALA A 190 -7.20 4.28 -3.73
C ALA A 190 -6.97 2.77 -3.83
N VAL A 191 -7.62 2.15 -4.81
CA VAL A 191 -7.60 0.71 -5.04
C VAL A 191 -6.92 0.40 -6.37
N THR A 192 -5.87 -0.40 -6.34
CA THR A 192 -5.27 -0.99 -7.53
C THR A 192 -5.65 -2.47 -7.62
N ILE A 193 -6.15 -2.90 -8.77
CA ILE A 193 -6.59 -4.28 -8.99
C ILE A 193 -5.57 -4.98 -9.87
N VAL A 194 -5.08 -6.11 -9.39
CA VAL A 194 -4.10 -6.95 -10.09
C VAL A 194 -4.72 -8.32 -10.33
N GLU A 195 -4.55 -8.81 -11.53
CA GLU A 195 -4.88 -10.17 -11.90
C GLU A 195 -3.59 -10.94 -12.14
N VAL A 196 -3.50 -12.13 -11.55
CA VAL A 196 -2.37 -13.04 -11.72
C VAL A 196 -2.88 -14.29 -12.40
N GLU A 197 -2.37 -14.62 -13.58
CA GLU A 197 -2.72 -15.82 -14.33
C GLU A 197 -1.45 -16.58 -14.68
N GLY A 198 -1.38 -17.85 -14.29
CA GLY A 198 -0.17 -18.68 -14.46
C GLY A 198 1.06 -18.08 -13.78
N GLY A 199 0.90 -17.39 -12.64
CA GLY A 199 1.99 -16.72 -11.92
C GLY A 199 2.44 -15.38 -12.53
N ILE A 200 1.80 -14.90 -13.61
CA ILE A 200 2.13 -13.64 -14.27
C ILE A 200 1.14 -12.56 -13.83
N PRO A 201 1.59 -11.53 -13.06
CA PRO A 201 0.74 -10.45 -12.62
C PRO A 201 0.50 -9.41 -13.72
N LYS A 202 -0.71 -8.85 -13.74
CA LYS A 202 -1.10 -7.73 -14.60
C LYS A 202 -1.99 -6.76 -13.84
N ILE A 203 -1.65 -5.48 -13.81
CA ILE A 203 -2.52 -4.43 -13.29
C ILE A 203 -3.66 -4.24 -14.29
N ILE A 204 -4.90 -4.43 -13.84
CA ILE A 204 -6.11 -4.26 -14.65
C ILE A 204 -6.87 -2.97 -14.33
N GLU A 205 -6.68 -2.41 -13.14
CA GLU A 205 -7.19 -1.10 -12.75
C GLU A 205 -6.21 -0.46 -11.77
N GLU A 206 -5.85 0.81 -11.97
CA GLU A 206 -4.83 1.49 -11.17
C GLU A 206 -5.43 2.69 -10.44
N ASP A 207 -5.18 2.76 -9.11
CA ASP A 207 -5.53 3.89 -8.22
C ASP A 207 -6.98 4.38 -8.33
N LYS A 208 -7.93 3.46 -8.52
CA LYS A 208 -9.36 3.76 -8.58
C LYS A 208 -9.87 4.29 -7.26
N LEU A 209 -10.68 5.35 -7.34
CA LEU A 209 -11.39 5.94 -6.20
C LEU A 209 -12.88 5.58 -6.27
N TYR A 210 -13.45 5.31 -5.10
CA TYR A 210 -14.89 5.03 -4.95
C TYR A 210 -15.65 6.16 -4.24
N TYR A 211 -15.04 7.33 -4.12
CA TYR A 211 -15.61 8.53 -3.50
C TYR A 211 -15.41 9.77 -4.39
#